data_f49aced954279f4e10a06adba75b0d64
#
_entry.id   f49aced954279f4e10a06adba75b0d64
#
_cell.length_a   1.000
_cell.length_b   1.000
_cell.length_c   1.000
_cell.angle_alpha   90.00
_cell.angle_beta   90.00
_cell.angle_gamma   90.00
#
_symmetry.space_group_name_H-M   'P 1'
#
loop_
_entity.id
_entity.type
_entity.pdbx_description
1 polymer ?
#
loop_
_entity_poly.entity_id
_entity_poly.type
_entity_poly.pdbx_seq_one_letter_code
_entity_poly.pdbx_strand_id
1 'polypeptide(L)'
;MQARDVDYRCGEVNLCGYLALDESTAGRRPGVLVFHEGLGLGDFVMERARRLAGLGYVAFAADMFGDRRQASNLQEVASLVSGLRAEPDKLRARGRAALETLAALPQVDAGRLAAIGFCFGGSVVLELAREGAELKAVVSFHGVLATKMPAQPGQMKASVLVCTGVDDPLAPPEQLADFENEMRTGGVKDWQVIAYGNTLHGFTNPAADGSIMRTALYNEQADRRSWASMKSLFDEVLT
;
A
#
# COMPACT_ATOMS: atom_id res chain seq x y z
N MET A 1 9.77 -18.25 -10.88
CA MET A 1 9.00 -17.47 -9.88
C MET A 1 8.32 -18.43 -8.93
N GLN A 2 8.47 -18.22 -7.63
CA GLN A 2 7.76 -18.97 -6.57
C GLN A 2 6.77 -18.05 -5.88
N ALA A 3 5.63 -18.62 -5.50
CA ALA A 3 4.67 -17.92 -4.67
C ALA A 3 4.04 -18.90 -3.67
N ARG A 4 3.79 -18.42 -2.44
CA ARG A 4 3.21 -19.22 -1.35
C ARG A 4 2.53 -18.34 -0.32
N ASP A 5 1.61 -18.94 0.40
CA ASP A 5 1.02 -18.32 1.58
C ASP A 5 2.02 -18.37 2.75
N VAL A 6 1.95 -17.36 3.61
CA VAL A 6 2.79 -17.22 4.81
C VAL A 6 1.92 -16.77 5.97
N ASP A 7 1.80 -17.63 6.95
CA ASP A 7 1.10 -17.28 8.19
C ASP A 7 1.99 -16.42 9.10
N TYR A 8 1.39 -15.41 9.69
CA TYR A 8 2.03 -14.53 10.67
C TYR A 8 0.99 -14.02 11.68
N ARG A 9 1.40 -13.27 12.67
CA ARG A 9 0.50 -12.84 13.75
C ARG A 9 0.66 -11.37 14.10
N CYS A 10 -0.43 -10.77 14.53
CA CYS A 10 -0.44 -9.48 15.21
C CYS A 10 -1.20 -9.64 16.53
N GLY A 11 -0.47 -9.80 17.64
CA GLY A 11 -1.06 -10.21 18.92
C GLY A 11 -1.78 -11.55 18.80
N GLU A 12 -3.06 -11.57 19.15
CA GLU A 12 -3.91 -12.78 19.06
C GLU A 12 -4.52 -13.00 17.66
N VAL A 13 -4.33 -12.06 16.72
CA VAL A 13 -4.91 -12.18 15.38
C VAL A 13 -4.00 -12.97 14.47
N ASN A 14 -4.53 -14.05 13.88
CA ASN A 14 -3.87 -14.78 12.82
C ASN A 14 -4.03 -14.01 11.49
N LEU A 15 -2.95 -13.93 10.75
CA LEU A 15 -2.88 -13.25 9.47
C LEU A 15 -2.24 -14.20 8.46
N CYS A 16 -2.74 -14.21 7.23
CA CYS A 16 -2.21 -15.06 6.17
C CYS A 16 -1.89 -14.23 4.94
N GLY A 17 -0.60 -13.88 4.78
CA GLY A 17 -0.09 -13.11 3.64
C GLY A 17 0.28 -14.00 2.46
N TYR A 18 0.69 -13.36 1.36
CA TYR A 18 1.12 -14.02 0.14
C TYR A 18 2.50 -13.51 -0.27
N LEU A 19 3.48 -14.41 -0.26
CA LEU A 19 4.86 -14.14 -0.65
C LEU A 19 5.07 -14.50 -2.12
N ALA A 20 5.68 -13.60 -2.89
CA ALA A 20 6.12 -13.85 -4.26
C ALA A 20 7.58 -13.42 -4.43
N LEU A 21 8.41 -14.28 -5.04
CA LEU A 21 9.81 -14.01 -5.32
C LEU A 21 10.32 -14.85 -6.51
N ASP A 22 11.41 -14.39 -7.11
CA ASP A 22 12.13 -15.19 -8.11
C ASP A 22 13.31 -15.91 -7.44
N GLU A 23 13.22 -17.23 -7.30
CA GLU A 23 14.28 -18.05 -6.68
C GLU A 23 15.53 -18.20 -7.55
N SER A 24 15.45 -17.88 -8.83
CA SER A 24 16.64 -17.93 -9.70
C SER A 24 17.66 -16.84 -9.39
N THR A 25 17.23 -15.79 -8.66
CA THR A 25 18.08 -14.68 -8.26
C THR A 25 18.71 -14.97 -6.89
N ALA A 26 20.03 -15.09 -6.85
CA ALA A 26 20.79 -15.30 -5.62
C ALA A 26 20.94 -14.01 -4.80
N GLY A 27 21.14 -14.17 -3.48
CA GLY A 27 21.41 -13.07 -2.56
C GLY A 27 20.17 -12.39 -1.98
N ARG A 28 20.41 -11.44 -1.08
CA ARG A 28 19.36 -10.62 -0.49
C ARG A 28 18.94 -9.50 -1.45
N ARG A 29 17.64 -9.25 -1.50
CA ARG A 29 17.01 -8.28 -2.42
C ARG A 29 16.14 -7.30 -1.67
N PRO A 30 15.84 -6.14 -2.25
CA PRO A 30 14.86 -5.24 -1.65
C PRO A 30 13.52 -5.94 -1.44
N GLY A 31 12.91 -5.67 -0.29
CA GLY A 31 11.59 -6.17 0.08
C GLY A 31 10.50 -5.14 -0.18
N VAL A 32 9.37 -5.57 -0.75
CA VAL A 32 8.22 -4.69 -0.99
C VAL A 32 6.97 -5.28 -0.36
N LEU A 33 6.37 -4.55 0.59
CA LEU A 33 5.03 -4.84 1.09
C LEU A 33 3.99 -4.39 0.08
N VAL A 34 2.91 -5.17 -0.05
CA VAL A 34 1.75 -4.84 -0.88
C VAL A 34 0.49 -4.92 -0.02
N PHE A 35 -0.20 -3.80 0.19
CA PHE A 35 -1.43 -3.75 0.96
C PHE A 35 -2.66 -3.70 0.05
N HIS A 36 -3.65 -4.52 0.40
CA HIS A 36 -4.84 -4.77 -0.39
C HIS A 36 -5.88 -3.63 -0.32
N GLU A 37 -6.80 -3.65 -1.27
CA GLU A 37 -8.01 -2.83 -1.30
C GLU A 37 -9.00 -3.22 -0.19
N GLY A 38 -10.13 -2.53 -0.11
CA GLY A 38 -11.18 -2.82 0.86
C GLY A 38 -11.80 -4.22 0.77
N LEU A 39 -11.63 -4.90 -0.36
CA LEU A 39 -12.11 -6.28 -0.55
C LEU A 39 -11.28 -7.35 0.19
N GLY A 40 -10.07 -7.03 0.64
CA GLY A 40 -9.17 -7.98 1.28
C GLY A 40 -8.09 -8.51 0.34
N LEU A 41 -7.25 -9.44 0.84
CA LEU A 41 -6.15 -10.04 0.09
C LEU A 41 -6.68 -11.03 -0.95
N GLY A 42 -6.91 -10.55 -2.17
CA GLY A 42 -7.41 -11.31 -3.31
C GLY A 42 -6.46 -11.31 -4.52
N ASP A 43 -6.95 -11.82 -5.66
CA ASP A 43 -6.17 -12.05 -6.88
C ASP A 43 -5.46 -10.81 -7.41
N PHE A 44 -6.11 -9.64 -7.36
CA PHE A 44 -5.53 -8.37 -7.81
C PHE A 44 -4.22 -8.07 -7.08
N VAL A 45 -4.23 -8.12 -5.75
CA VAL A 45 -3.05 -7.77 -4.94
C VAL A 45 -1.97 -8.85 -5.05
N MET A 46 -2.36 -10.12 -5.13
CA MET A 46 -1.43 -11.23 -5.38
C MET A 46 -0.74 -11.08 -6.75
N GLU A 47 -1.47 -10.63 -7.78
CA GLU A 47 -0.89 -10.34 -9.09
C GLU A 47 0.10 -9.18 -9.03
N ARG A 48 -0.21 -8.11 -8.29
CA ARG A 48 0.73 -7.00 -8.05
C ARG A 48 2.01 -7.48 -7.34
N ALA A 49 1.90 -8.38 -6.38
CA ALA A 49 3.06 -8.99 -5.74
C ALA A 49 3.89 -9.83 -6.73
N ARG A 50 3.26 -10.64 -7.59
CA ARG A 50 3.96 -11.39 -8.65
C ARG A 50 4.67 -10.47 -9.65
N ARG A 51 4.03 -9.35 -10.04
CA ARG A 51 4.67 -8.35 -10.92
C ARG A 51 5.92 -7.75 -10.30
N LEU A 52 5.90 -7.42 -9.01
CA LEU A 52 7.08 -6.94 -8.28
C LEU A 52 8.17 -8.01 -8.21
N ALA A 53 7.80 -9.27 -7.94
CA ALA A 53 8.75 -10.38 -7.96
C ALA A 53 9.43 -10.54 -9.34
N GLY A 54 8.68 -10.34 -10.43
CA GLY A 54 9.23 -10.32 -11.79
C GLY A 54 10.18 -9.15 -12.09
N LEU A 55 10.16 -8.10 -11.24
CA LEU A 55 11.11 -6.99 -11.28
C LEU A 55 12.34 -7.20 -10.38
N GLY A 56 12.44 -8.36 -9.70
CA GLY A 56 13.57 -8.71 -8.86
C GLY A 56 13.38 -8.43 -7.37
N TYR A 57 12.22 -7.94 -6.93
CA TYR A 57 11.91 -7.73 -5.52
C TYR A 57 11.47 -9.02 -4.82
N VAL A 58 11.56 -9.05 -3.49
CA VAL A 58 10.81 -9.97 -2.65
C VAL A 58 9.52 -9.27 -2.25
N ALA A 59 8.39 -9.70 -2.79
CA ALA A 59 7.11 -9.04 -2.59
C ALA A 59 6.23 -9.82 -1.60
N PHE A 60 5.69 -9.15 -0.59
CA PHE A 60 4.82 -9.73 0.41
C PHE A 60 3.49 -8.97 0.45
N ALA A 61 2.43 -9.61 -0.05
CA ALA A 61 1.08 -9.08 0.06
C ALA A 61 0.52 -9.42 1.45
N ALA A 62 0.20 -8.37 2.21
CA ALA A 62 -0.19 -8.46 3.60
C ALA A 62 -1.69 -8.64 3.78
N ASP A 63 -2.10 -9.52 4.70
CA ASP A 63 -3.47 -9.62 5.18
C ASP A 63 -3.69 -8.58 6.29
N MET A 64 -4.68 -7.73 6.11
CA MET A 64 -5.03 -6.69 7.10
C MET A 64 -6.30 -7.04 7.89
N PHE A 65 -7.08 -8.04 7.44
CA PHE A 65 -8.38 -8.35 8.05
C PHE A 65 -8.37 -9.54 9.01
N GLY A 66 -7.39 -10.44 8.85
CA GLY A 66 -7.27 -11.68 9.61
C GLY A 66 -7.83 -12.89 8.86
N ASP A 67 -7.19 -14.03 9.02
CA ASP A 67 -7.55 -15.30 8.41
C ASP A 67 -7.82 -15.20 6.89
N ARG A 68 -7.15 -14.24 6.22
CA ARG A 68 -7.32 -13.90 4.79
C ARG A 68 -8.77 -13.60 4.41
N ARG A 69 -9.50 -12.99 5.32
CA ARG A 69 -10.90 -12.64 5.10
C ARG A 69 -11.06 -11.70 3.92
N GLN A 70 -12.03 -12.00 3.06
CA GLN A 70 -12.43 -11.15 1.94
C GLN A 70 -13.88 -10.68 2.15
N ALA A 71 -14.14 -9.43 1.77
CA ALA A 71 -15.49 -8.87 1.76
C ALA A 71 -16.19 -9.24 0.44
N SER A 72 -17.45 -9.58 0.51
CA SER A 72 -18.27 -9.97 -0.65
C SER A 72 -19.15 -8.83 -1.20
N ASN A 73 -19.27 -7.73 -0.44
CA ASN A 73 -20.13 -6.59 -0.78
C ASN A 73 -19.64 -5.31 -0.11
N LEU A 74 -20.18 -4.17 -0.57
CA LEU A 74 -19.79 -2.85 -0.08
C LEU A 74 -20.04 -2.64 1.42
N GLN A 75 -21.07 -3.26 1.99
CA GLN A 75 -21.36 -3.13 3.43
C GLN A 75 -20.28 -3.82 4.27
N GLU A 76 -19.83 -5.00 3.86
CA GLU A 76 -18.71 -5.70 4.52
C GLU A 76 -17.40 -4.93 4.36
N VAL A 77 -17.11 -4.40 3.17
CA VAL A 77 -15.97 -3.50 2.92
C VAL A 77 -16.01 -2.33 3.90
N ALA A 78 -17.14 -1.62 3.97
CA ALA A 78 -17.27 -0.46 4.85
C ALA A 78 -17.07 -0.85 6.32
N SER A 79 -17.60 -1.98 6.78
CA SER A 79 -17.44 -2.47 8.14
C SER A 79 -15.98 -2.79 8.48
N LEU A 80 -15.29 -3.56 7.64
CA LEU A 80 -13.90 -3.97 7.86
C LEU A 80 -12.94 -2.78 7.83
N VAL A 81 -13.08 -1.92 6.81
CA VAL A 81 -12.23 -0.75 6.63
C VAL A 81 -12.46 0.28 7.74
N SER A 82 -13.74 0.61 8.04
CA SER A 82 -14.04 1.59 9.09
C SER A 82 -13.62 1.10 10.47
N GLY A 83 -13.76 -0.20 10.74
CA GLY A 83 -13.33 -0.80 12.01
C GLY A 83 -11.83 -0.61 12.25
N LEU A 84 -10.99 -0.85 11.24
CA LEU A 84 -9.55 -0.63 11.36
C LEU A 84 -9.17 0.87 11.35
N ARG A 85 -9.81 1.70 10.55
CA ARG A 85 -9.57 3.15 10.55
C ARG A 85 -10.01 3.85 11.84
N ALA A 86 -10.99 3.30 12.53
CA ALA A 86 -11.41 3.81 13.84
C ALA A 86 -10.34 3.61 14.91
N GLU A 87 -9.48 2.61 14.75
CA GLU A 87 -8.41 2.21 15.67
C GLU A 87 -7.03 2.32 14.97
N PRO A 88 -6.47 3.52 14.79
CA PRO A 88 -5.21 3.72 14.06
C PRO A 88 -4.04 2.91 14.60
N ASP A 89 -3.94 2.76 15.92
CA ASP A 89 -2.88 1.95 16.55
C ASP A 89 -2.97 0.48 16.15
N LYS A 90 -4.17 -0.06 16.05
CA LYS A 90 -4.41 -1.43 15.57
C LYS A 90 -4.06 -1.58 14.08
N LEU A 91 -4.45 -0.58 13.26
CA LEU A 91 -4.11 -0.54 11.84
C LEU A 91 -2.59 -0.54 11.65
N ARG A 92 -1.88 0.36 12.35
CA ARG A 92 -0.42 0.45 12.34
C ARG A 92 0.24 -0.84 12.84
N ALA A 93 -0.26 -1.42 13.93
CA ALA A 93 0.27 -2.67 14.48
C ALA A 93 0.19 -3.83 13.45
N ARG A 94 -0.92 -3.95 12.71
CA ARG A 94 -1.04 -4.98 11.64
C ARG A 94 -0.06 -4.72 10.49
N GLY A 95 0.09 -3.46 10.09
CA GLY A 95 1.07 -3.08 9.08
C GLY A 95 2.51 -3.38 9.51
N ARG A 96 2.87 -3.08 10.77
CA ARG A 96 4.19 -3.41 11.33
C ARG A 96 4.44 -4.92 11.39
N ALA A 97 3.45 -5.71 11.80
CA ALA A 97 3.59 -7.18 11.81
C ALA A 97 3.91 -7.74 10.42
N ALA A 98 3.30 -7.18 9.37
CA ALA A 98 3.63 -7.52 7.98
C ALA A 98 5.05 -7.09 7.61
N LEU A 99 5.47 -5.88 8.03
CA LEU A 99 6.82 -5.35 7.78
C LEU A 99 7.89 -6.21 8.45
N GLU A 100 7.69 -6.56 9.71
CA GLU A 100 8.59 -7.43 10.47
C GLU A 100 8.68 -8.83 9.84
N THR A 101 7.54 -9.37 9.39
CA THR A 101 7.49 -10.67 8.69
C THR A 101 8.32 -10.63 7.40
N LEU A 102 8.15 -9.59 6.58
CA LEU A 102 8.93 -9.42 5.36
C LEU A 102 10.43 -9.25 5.66
N ALA A 103 10.77 -8.37 6.62
CA ALA A 103 12.16 -8.07 6.97
C ALA A 103 12.92 -9.28 7.54
N ALA A 104 12.23 -10.23 8.18
CA ALA A 104 12.81 -11.45 8.73
C ALA A 104 13.10 -12.53 7.68
N LEU A 105 12.61 -12.39 6.45
CA LEU A 105 12.86 -13.38 5.39
C LEU A 105 14.35 -13.40 4.99
N PRO A 106 14.98 -14.57 4.86
CA PRO A 106 16.41 -14.67 4.56
C PRO A 106 16.79 -14.10 3.19
N GLN A 107 15.84 -14.00 2.27
CA GLN A 107 16.03 -13.45 0.92
C GLN A 107 15.93 -11.92 0.89
N VAL A 108 15.52 -11.27 2.00
CA VAL A 108 15.26 -9.84 2.06
C VAL A 108 16.46 -9.08 2.63
N ASP A 109 16.81 -7.99 1.97
CA ASP A 109 17.67 -6.96 2.54
C ASP A 109 16.81 -5.99 3.37
N ALA A 110 16.84 -6.15 4.68
CA ALA A 110 16.06 -5.32 5.61
C ALA A 110 16.45 -3.83 5.60
N GLY A 111 17.58 -3.46 5.00
CA GLY A 111 17.97 -2.06 4.78
C GLY A 111 17.30 -1.43 3.54
N ARG A 112 16.66 -2.23 2.69
CA ARG A 112 16.03 -1.80 1.43
C ARG A 112 14.57 -2.27 1.37
N LEU A 113 13.71 -1.68 2.22
CA LEU A 113 12.30 -2.00 2.29
C LEU A 113 11.45 -0.85 1.75
N ALA A 114 10.40 -1.19 1.02
CA ALA A 114 9.37 -0.27 0.56
C ALA A 114 7.98 -0.86 0.78
N ALA A 115 6.94 -0.02 0.68
CA ALA A 115 5.57 -0.47 0.74
C ALA A 115 4.71 0.21 -0.32
N ILE A 116 3.83 -0.56 -0.95
CA ILE A 116 2.78 -0.03 -1.82
C ILE A 116 1.41 -0.46 -1.30
N GLY A 117 0.40 0.32 -1.57
CA GLY A 117 -0.96 -0.02 -1.19
C GLY A 117 -2.02 0.58 -2.09
N PHE A 118 -3.13 -0.12 -2.23
CA PHE A 118 -4.23 0.20 -3.11
C PHE A 118 -5.48 0.52 -2.28
N CYS A 119 -6.17 1.63 -2.56
CA CYS A 119 -7.39 2.04 -1.83
C CYS A 119 -7.14 2.08 -0.31
N PHE A 120 -7.76 1.19 0.47
CA PHE A 120 -7.50 1.02 1.89
C PHE A 120 -6.00 0.82 2.18
N GLY A 121 -5.34 -0.03 1.41
CA GLY A 121 -3.89 -0.26 1.51
C GLY A 121 -3.05 0.99 1.26
N GLY A 122 -3.51 1.90 0.39
CA GLY A 122 -2.89 3.20 0.19
C GLY A 122 -2.88 4.06 1.46
N SER A 123 -3.95 3.99 2.26
CA SER A 123 -3.97 4.64 3.58
C SER A 123 -3.04 3.93 4.57
N VAL A 124 -2.96 2.59 4.52
CA VAL A 124 -2.08 1.80 5.42
C VAL A 124 -0.61 2.18 5.24
N VAL A 125 -0.13 2.28 3.99
CA VAL A 125 1.28 2.65 3.75
C VAL A 125 1.60 4.06 4.22
N LEU A 126 0.65 5.00 4.09
CA LEU A 126 0.81 6.35 4.62
C LEU A 126 0.84 6.35 6.16
N GLU A 127 0.02 5.52 6.82
CA GLU A 127 0.05 5.39 8.28
C GLU A 127 1.38 4.79 8.79
N LEU A 128 1.96 3.82 8.08
CA LEU A 128 3.30 3.30 8.39
C LEU A 128 4.38 4.38 8.22
N ALA A 129 4.31 5.17 7.16
CA ALA A 129 5.24 6.28 6.97
C ALA A 129 5.10 7.34 8.08
N ARG A 130 3.85 7.70 8.44
CA ARG A 130 3.54 8.68 9.50
C ARG A 130 4.09 8.27 10.86
N GLU A 131 4.08 6.99 11.20
CA GLU A 131 4.65 6.50 12.46
C GLU A 131 6.19 6.34 12.41
N GLY A 132 6.81 6.57 11.27
CA GLY A 132 8.27 6.50 11.10
C GLY A 132 8.80 5.08 10.90
N ALA A 133 8.00 4.18 10.30
CA ALA A 133 8.46 2.83 9.94
C ALA A 133 9.72 2.90 9.07
N GLU A 134 10.64 1.95 9.26
CA GLU A 134 11.92 1.90 8.53
C GLU A 134 11.69 1.43 7.10
N LEU A 135 11.13 2.31 6.29
CA LEU A 135 10.87 2.15 4.86
C LEU A 135 11.64 3.21 4.07
N LYS A 136 12.21 2.83 2.93
CA LYS A 136 12.83 3.76 1.98
C LYS A 136 11.80 4.54 1.19
N ALA A 137 10.72 3.87 0.79
CA ALA A 137 9.61 4.51 0.07
C ALA A 137 8.27 3.92 0.45
N VAL A 138 7.23 4.75 0.34
CA VAL A 138 5.83 4.33 0.35
C VAL A 138 5.09 4.88 -0.86
N VAL A 139 4.23 4.05 -1.47
CA VAL A 139 3.42 4.46 -2.62
C VAL A 139 1.95 4.18 -2.33
N SER A 140 1.15 5.23 -2.31
CA SER A 140 -0.31 5.16 -2.16
C SER A 140 -0.98 5.27 -3.53
N PHE A 141 -1.65 4.21 -3.97
CA PHE A 141 -2.51 4.22 -5.16
C PHE A 141 -3.96 4.43 -4.73
N HIS A 142 -4.56 5.51 -5.16
CA HIS A 142 -5.95 5.90 -4.84
C HIS A 142 -6.36 5.69 -3.37
N GLY A 143 -5.41 5.94 -2.46
CA GLY A 143 -5.66 5.88 -1.03
C GLY A 143 -6.37 7.13 -0.52
N VAL A 144 -7.18 6.97 0.53
CA VAL A 144 -7.67 8.10 1.31
C VAL A 144 -6.50 8.66 2.12
N LEU A 145 -6.27 9.96 2.03
CA LEU A 145 -5.10 10.63 2.59
C LEU A 145 -5.31 11.11 4.02
N ALA A 146 -6.57 11.30 4.41
CA ALA A 146 -6.94 11.78 5.75
C ALA A 146 -6.48 10.81 6.84
N THR A 147 -6.01 11.37 7.94
CA THR A 147 -5.56 10.64 9.13
C THR A 147 -6.07 11.29 10.42
N LYS A 148 -6.16 10.48 11.48
CA LYS A 148 -6.36 10.96 12.85
C LYS A 148 -5.04 11.18 13.61
N MET A 149 -3.93 10.70 13.03
CA MET A 149 -2.61 10.70 13.66
C MET A 149 -1.56 11.22 12.65
N PRO A 150 -1.54 12.54 12.38
CA PRO A 150 -0.60 13.14 11.44
C PRO A 150 0.85 12.94 11.91
N ALA A 151 1.76 12.93 10.95
CA ALA A 151 3.19 12.79 11.22
C ALA A 151 3.70 13.92 12.12
N GLN A 152 4.48 13.56 13.14
CA GLN A 152 5.22 14.53 13.91
C GLN A 152 6.43 15.04 13.12
N PRO A 153 6.87 16.28 13.34
CA PRO A 153 8.03 16.83 12.64
C PRO A 153 9.26 15.91 12.69
N GLY A 154 9.80 15.56 11.52
CA GLY A 154 10.96 14.69 11.38
C GLY A 154 10.71 13.19 11.60
N GLN A 155 9.48 12.78 11.86
CA GLN A 155 9.13 11.37 12.09
C GLN A 155 9.10 10.56 10.79
N MET A 156 8.51 11.11 9.73
CA MET A 156 8.41 10.44 8.44
C MET A 156 9.74 10.49 7.70
N LYS A 157 10.34 9.33 7.44
CA LYS A 157 11.67 9.20 6.83
C LYS A 157 11.61 8.72 5.37
N ALA A 158 10.55 8.00 5.02
CA ALA A 158 10.37 7.43 3.70
C ALA A 158 10.13 8.50 2.63
N SER A 159 10.60 8.27 1.41
CA SER A 159 10.12 8.96 0.22
C SER A 159 8.65 8.59 -0.02
N VAL A 160 7.80 9.56 -0.31
CA VAL A 160 6.35 9.36 -0.41
C VAL A 160 5.85 9.68 -1.81
N LEU A 161 5.19 8.71 -2.44
CA LEU A 161 4.47 8.92 -3.70
C LEU A 161 2.97 8.67 -3.50
N VAL A 162 2.17 9.66 -3.82
CA VAL A 162 0.70 9.55 -3.88
C VAL A 162 0.26 9.61 -5.34
N CYS A 163 -0.47 8.59 -5.79
CA CYS A 163 -1.11 8.53 -7.10
C CYS A 163 -2.62 8.56 -6.91
N THR A 164 -3.30 9.64 -7.33
CA THR A 164 -4.72 9.85 -7.09
C THR A 164 -5.48 10.22 -8.36
N GLY A 165 -6.76 9.86 -8.44
CA GLY A 165 -7.66 10.34 -9.49
C GLY A 165 -8.21 11.72 -9.12
N VAL A 166 -8.28 12.65 -10.09
CA VAL A 166 -8.83 13.99 -9.86
C VAL A 166 -10.33 13.94 -9.55
N ASP A 167 -11.02 12.95 -10.10
CA ASP A 167 -12.48 12.77 -9.93
C ASP A 167 -12.82 11.75 -8.83
N ASP A 168 -11.82 11.36 -8.00
CA ASP A 168 -12.03 10.43 -6.90
C ASP A 168 -12.73 11.13 -5.71
N PRO A 169 -14.00 10.81 -5.41
CA PRO A 169 -14.71 11.44 -4.31
C PRO A 169 -14.22 11.02 -2.92
N LEU A 170 -13.37 9.99 -2.82
CA LEU A 170 -12.78 9.56 -1.55
C LEU A 170 -11.51 10.33 -1.21
N ALA A 171 -10.92 11.03 -2.18
CA ALA A 171 -9.75 11.90 -2.01
C ALA A 171 -9.99 13.26 -2.67
N PRO A 172 -10.96 14.05 -2.17
CA PRO A 172 -11.30 15.35 -2.74
C PRO A 172 -10.14 16.36 -2.61
N PRO A 173 -10.16 17.48 -3.36
CA PRO A 173 -9.07 18.44 -3.40
C PRO A 173 -8.63 18.97 -2.03
N GLU A 174 -9.56 19.14 -1.09
CA GLU A 174 -9.27 19.61 0.27
C GLU A 174 -8.38 18.61 1.01
N GLN A 175 -8.61 17.32 0.80
CA GLN A 175 -7.81 16.25 1.41
C GLN A 175 -6.38 16.19 0.84
N LEU A 176 -6.22 16.52 -0.45
CA LEU A 176 -4.90 16.71 -1.06
C LEU A 176 -4.17 17.89 -0.44
N ALA A 177 -4.84 19.03 -0.32
CA ALA A 177 -4.27 20.24 0.27
C ALA A 177 -3.83 20.00 1.73
N ASP A 178 -4.65 19.32 2.51
CA ASP A 178 -4.34 18.94 3.89
C ASP A 178 -3.11 18.00 3.96
N PHE A 179 -3.05 17.01 3.08
CA PHE A 179 -1.90 16.09 2.99
C PHE A 179 -0.61 16.83 2.60
N GLU A 180 -0.66 17.70 1.60
CA GLU A 180 0.50 18.53 1.21
C GLU A 180 0.96 19.45 2.35
N ASN A 181 0.02 20.01 3.11
CA ASN A 181 0.33 20.82 4.28
C ASN A 181 0.96 19.97 5.39
N GLU A 182 0.47 18.74 5.62
CA GLU A 182 1.07 17.77 6.53
C GLU A 182 2.54 17.47 6.15
N MET A 183 2.82 17.23 4.87
CA MET A 183 4.18 16.97 4.40
C MET A 183 5.12 18.15 4.67
N ARG A 184 4.65 19.38 4.40
CA ARG A 184 5.44 20.60 4.66
C ARG A 184 5.68 20.82 6.16
N THR A 185 4.65 20.72 6.98
CA THR A 185 4.75 20.95 8.43
C THR A 185 5.50 19.82 9.15
N GLY A 186 5.36 18.58 8.67
CA GLY A 186 6.12 17.42 9.13
C GLY A 186 7.60 17.45 8.71
N GLY A 187 8.00 18.37 7.83
CA GLY A 187 9.37 18.48 7.34
C GLY A 187 9.80 17.28 6.48
N VAL A 188 8.83 16.64 5.80
CA VAL A 188 9.10 15.51 4.92
C VAL A 188 9.89 16.01 3.71
N LYS A 189 11.05 15.41 3.47
CA LYS A 189 12.01 15.94 2.48
C LYS A 189 11.69 15.55 1.05
N ASP A 190 11.14 14.34 0.86
CA ASP A 190 10.87 13.77 -0.45
C ASP A 190 9.44 13.24 -0.51
N TRP A 191 8.60 13.94 -1.24
CA TRP A 191 7.22 13.54 -1.47
C TRP A 191 6.69 14.09 -2.80
N GLN A 192 5.83 13.32 -3.42
CA GLN A 192 5.19 13.66 -4.68
C GLN A 192 3.71 13.30 -4.64
N VAL A 193 2.88 14.13 -5.28
CA VAL A 193 1.48 13.84 -5.57
C VAL A 193 1.27 13.92 -7.07
N ILE A 194 0.81 12.82 -7.67
CA ILE A 194 0.44 12.77 -9.08
C ILE A 194 -1.07 12.57 -9.18
N ALA A 195 -1.75 13.61 -9.67
CA ALA A 195 -3.19 13.60 -9.89
C ALA A 195 -3.50 13.32 -11.37
N TYR A 196 -4.28 12.27 -11.63
CA TYR A 196 -4.68 11.86 -12.98
C TYR A 196 -6.06 12.42 -13.33
N GLY A 197 -6.14 13.26 -14.36
CA GLY A 197 -7.41 13.82 -14.86
C GLY A 197 -8.36 12.76 -15.41
N ASN A 198 -9.67 12.97 -15.31
CA ASN A 198 -10.72 12.04 -15.75
C ASN A 198 -10.54 10.63 -15.17
N THR A 199 -10.13 10.55 -13.91
CA THR A 199 -9.80 9.28 -13.25
C THR A 199 -10.49 9.22 -11.90
N LEU A 200 -11.25 8.15 -11.69
CA LEU A 200 -11.98 7.84 -10.48
C LEU A 200 -11.16 6.99 -9.52
N HIS A 201 -11.79 6.57 -8.40
CA HIS A 201 -11.22 5.63 -7.46
C HIS A 201 -10.93 4.26 -8.10
N GLY A 202 -10.01 3.46 -7.52
CA GLY A 202 -9.77 2.09 -7.96
C GLY A 202 -9.14 1.95 -9.37
N PHE A 203 -8.60 3.03 -9.92
CA PHE A 203 -8.15 3.12 -11.32
C PHE A 203 -7.05 2.11 -11.70
N THR A 204 -6.43 1.46 -10.74
CA THR A 204 -5.38 0.46 -10.98
C THR A 204 -5.93 -0.97 -11.11
N ASN A 205 -7.19 -1.22 -10.71
CA ASN A 205 -7.75 -2.57 -10.73
C ASN A 205 -8.57 -2.82 -11.99
N PRO A 206 -8.12 -3.70 -12.93
CA PRO A 206 -8.86 -3.99 -14.16
C PRO A 206 -10.28 -4.54 -13.94
N ALA A 207 -10.58 -5.08 -12.76
CA ALA A 207 -11.90 -5.56 -12.39
C ALA A 207 -12.83 -4.46 -11.83
N ALA A 208 -12.33 -3.23 -11.66
CA ALA A 208 -13.14 -2.11 -11.19
C ALA A 208 -14.01 -1.57 -12.33
N ASP A 209 -15.25 -2.01 -12.41
CA ASP A 209 -16.24 -1.69 -13.45
C ASP A 209 -17.42 -0.83 -12.93
N GLY A 210 -17.36 -0.39 -11.67
CA GLY A 210 -18.42 0.36 -11.01
C GLY A 210 -19.52 -0.48 -10.39
N SER A 211 -19.53 -1.80 -10.54
CA SER A 211 -20.58 -2.70 -10.05
C SER A 211 -20.63 -2.76 -8.52
N ILE A 212 -19.49 -2.83 -7.84
CA ILE A 212 -19.38 -2.82 -6.38
C ILE A 212 -19.47 -1.39 -5.84
N MET A 213 -18.74 -0.45 -6.45
CA MET A 213 -18.73 0.96 -6.10
C MET A 213 -18.72 1.80 -7.37
N ARG A 214 -19.80 2.59 -7.61
CA ARG A 214 -19.98 3.38 -8.86
C ARG A 214 -18.80 4.30 -9.18
N THR A 215 -18.09 4.75 -8.18
CA THR A 215 -16.94 5.66 -8.30
C THR A 215 -15.60 4.93 -8.40
N ALA A 216 -15.59 3.60 -8.48
CA ALA A 216 -14.40 2.79 -8.71
C ALA A 216 -14.42 2.27 -10.15
N LEU A 217 -13.57 2.87 -11.00
CA LEU A 217 -13.46 2.52 -12.42
C LEU A 217 -12.00 2.41 -12.84
N TYR A 218 -11.67 1.32 -13.53
CA TYR A 218 -10.36 1.12 -14.11
C TYR A 218 -10.01 2.19 -15.13
N ASN A 219 -8.78 2.68 -15.08
CA ASN A 219 -8.22 3.57 -16.10
C ASN A 219 -6.81 3.05 -16.47
N GLU A 220 -6.71 2.36 -17.61
CA GLU A 220 -5.48 1.74 -18.07
C GLU A 220 -4.31 2.72 -18.18
N GLN A 221 -4.56 3.94 -18.63
CA GLN A 221 -3.52 4.95 -18.80
C GLN A 221 -2.98 5.40 -17.44
N ALA A 222 -3.87 5.66 -16.46
CA ALA A 222 -3.49 6.05 -15.11
C ALA A 222 -2.79 4.89 -14.38
N ASP A 223 -3.28 3.64 -14.51
CA ASP A 223 -2.63 2.44 -13.94
C ASP A 223 -1.19 2.31 -14.47
N ARG A 224 -1.01 2.32 -15.79
CA ARG A 224 0.31 2.20 -16.41
C ARG A 224 1.26 3.32 -15.98
N ARG A 225 0.79 4.57 -15.94
CA ARG A 225 1.60 5.74 -15.58
C ARG A 225 1.98 5.73 -14.10
N SER A 226 1.04 5.42 -13.21
CA SER A 226 1.30 5.37 -11.77
C SER A 226 2.27 4.23 -11.42
N TRP A 227 2.15 3.08 -12.09
CA TRP A 227 3.11 1.98 -11.94
C TRP A 227 4.52 2.37 -12.40
N ALA A 228 4.64 3.12 -13.52
CA ALA A 228 5.92 3.62 -13.99
C ALA A 228 6.55 4.62 -13.01
N SER A 229 5.75 5.51 -12.42
CA SER A 229 6.21 6.46 -11.41
C SER A 229 6.71 5.76 -10.15
N MET A 230 5.99 4.73 -9.67
CA MET A 230 6.45 3.88 -8.56
C MET A 230 7.80 3.24 -8.88
N LYS A 231 7.95 2.65 -10.07
CA LYS A 231 9.22 2.03 -10.48
C LYS A 231 10.38 3.03 -10.50
N SER A 232 10.16 4.22 -11.05
CA SER A 232 11.17 5.28 -11.06
C SER A 232 11.63 5.62 -9.65
N LEU A 233 10.70 5.82 -8.71
CA LEU A 233 11.03 6.07 -7.32
C LEU A 233 11.84 4.90 -6.71
N PHE A 234 11.42 3.65 -6.96
CA PHE A 234 12.13 2.48 -6.42
C PHE A 234 13.54 2.32 -6.99
N ASP A 235 13.73 2.64 -8.29
CA ASP A 235 15.05 2.62 -8.93
C ASP A 235 16.01 3.66 -8.31
N GLU A 236 15.49 4.72 -7.70
CA GLU A 236 16.29 5.74 -7.01
C GLU A 236 16.64 5.32 -5.58
N VAL A 237 15.68 4.76 -4.82
CA VAL A 237 15.82 4.64 -3.35
C VAL A 237 16.08 3.21 -2.85
N LEU A 238 15.96 2.18 -3.70
CA LEU A 238 16.19 0.78 -3.34
C LEU A 238 17.47 0.19 -3.94
N THR A 239 18.33 1.01 -4.50
CA THR A 239 19.63 0.60 -5.06
C THR A 239 20.65 0.17 -4.00
#